data_cefd1d9b5bd1f5bb91f57b09476f07c0
#
_entry.id   cefd1d9b5bd1f5bb91f57b09476f07c0
#
_cell.length_a   1.000
_cell.length_b   1.000
_cell.length_c   1.000
_cell.angle_alpha   90.00
_cell.angle_beta   90.00
_cell.angle_gamma   90.00
#
_symmetry.space_group_name_H-M   'P 1'
#
loop_
_entity.id
_entity.type
_entity.pdbx_description
1 polymer ?
#
loop_
_entity_poly.entity_id
_entity_poly.type
_entity_poly.pdbx_seq_one_letter_code
_entity_poly.pdbx_strand_id
1 'polypeptide(L)'
;MNFSGKKVMASALAAIVAAGMLVSPAYAGTAKTAKTTKSAKSEKKEETRNGFQLDDKTGEWHMYVDGEIAKDYYGIDQNIYGWWRIEQGDVNFDSMSVEANPYGWWKLNGGKVDFDYTGLAECEYGWWYVVGGTINYGYTGLVYDSNYGWWYVENSAINFGYTGLVYDSNCGW
;
A
#
# COMPACT_ATOMS: atom_id res chain seq x y z
N MET A 1 -8.31 -30.47 1.66
CA MET A 1 -7.90 -30.02 0.31
C MET A 1 -7.62 -28.55 0.40
N ASN A 2 -6.32 -28.19 0.44
CA ASN A 2 -5.88 -26.81 0.59
C ASN A 2 -5.83 -26.13 -0.80
N PHE A 3 -6.75 -25.23 -1.07
CA PHE A 3 -6.60 -24.32 -2.19
C PHE A 3 -5.84 -23.07 -1.71
N SER A 4 -4.53 -23.10 -1.89
CA SER A 4 -3.69 -21.90 -1.83
C SER A 4 -4.06 -21.02 -3.04
N GLY A 5 -4.99 -20.13 -2.85
CA GLY A 5 -5.40 -19.17 -3.87
C GLY A 5 -4.40 -18.02 -3.95
N LYS A 6 -3.27 -18.22 -4.64
CA LYS A 6 -2.47 -17.08 -5.11
C LYS A 6 -3.30 -16.29 -6.11
N LYS A 7 -3.90 -15.19 -5.67
CA LYS A 7 -4.56 -14.26 -6.58
C LYS A 7 -3.49 -13.57 -7.42
N VAL A 8 -3.32 -14.06 -8.64
CA VAL A 8 -2.52 -13.39 -9.66
C VAL A 8 -3.28 -12.11 -10.02
N MET A 9 -2.68 -10.95 -9.76
CA MET A 9 -3.21 -9.71 -10.31
C MET A 9 -2.98 -9.75 -11.82
N ALA A 10 -4.06 -10.04 -12.58
CA ALA A 10 -4.03 -9.96 -14.03
C ALA A 10 -3.77 -8.52 -14.45
N SER A 11 -2.55 -8.24 -14.89
CA SER A 11 -2.15 -6.96 -15.43
C SER A 11 -2.85 -6.71 -16.76
N ALA A 12 -3.80 -5.78 -16.80
CA ALA A 12 -4.16 -5.14 -18.04
C ALA A 12 -3.01 -4.20 -18.41
N LEU A 13 -2.14 -4.63 -19.31
CA LEU A 13 -1.11 -3.79 -19.91
C LEU A 13 -1.79 -2.74 -20.79
N ALA A 14 -1.93 -1.52 -20.29
CA ALA A 14 -2.14 -0.33 -21.10
C ALA A 14 -0.77 0.31 -21.33
N ALA A 15 -0.14 -0.02 -22.45
CA ALA A 15 1.07 0.65 -22.92
C ALA A 15 0.72 2.08 -23.34
N ILE A 16 1.09 3.07 -22.55
CA ILE A 16 1.09 4.47 -22.98
C ILE A 16 2.49 4.79 -23.47
N VAL A 17 2.68 4.72 -24.79
CA VAL A 17 3.85 5.27 -25.47
C VAL A 17 3.64 6.77 -25.61
N ALA A 18 4.27 7.57 -24.75
CA ALA A 18 4.38 9.01 -24.93
C ALA A 18 5.64 9.32 -25.75
N ALA A 19 5.47 9.43 -27.07
CA ALA A 19 6.50 9.98 -27.96
C ALA A 19 6.52 11.50 -27.84
N GLY A 20 7.45 12.05 -27.06
CA GLY A 20 7.75 13.47 -27.03
C GLY A 20 8.85 13.79 -28.04
N MET A 21 8.48 14.25 -29.23
CA MET A 21 9.43 14.85 -30.19
C MET A 21 9.74 16.28 -29.75
N LEU A 22 10.97 16.53 -29.32
CA LEU A 22 11.55 17.87 -29.28
C LEU A 22 12.38 18.06 -30.54
N VAL A 23 11.89 18.93 -31.43
CA VAL A 23 12.63 19.43 -32.58
C VAL A 23 13.51 20.58 -32.13
N SER A 24 14.81 20.48 -32.33
CA SER A 24 15.73 21.63 -32.24
C SER A 24 16.46 21.81 -33.57
N PRO A 25 16.69 23.06 -34.00
CA PRO A 25 17.09 23.35 -35.38
C PRO A 25 18.58 23.12 -35.65
N ALA A 26 18.81 22.77 -36.92
CA ALA A 26 20.12 22.52 -37.51
C ALA A 26 21.04 23.73 -37.48
N TYR A 27 22.33 23.49 -37.17
CA TYR A 27 23.43 24.35 -37.58
C TYR A 27 24.42 23.53 -38.39
N ALA A 28 24.66 23.99 -39.64
CA ALA A 28 25.53 23.32 -40.60
C ALA A 28 26.98 23.62 -40.31
N GLY A 29 27.83 22.60 -40.40
CA GLY A 29 29.31 22.75 -40.30
C GLY A 29 30.02 21.48 -40.73
N THR A 30 30.42 21.47 -41.98
CA THR A 30 31.53 20.78 -42.68
C THR A 30 32.16 19.49 -42.14
N ALA A 31 32.18 18.52 -43.04
CA ALA A 31 32.82 17.20 -42.97
C ALA A 31 34.34 17.23 -42.70
N LYS A 32 34.82 16.24 -41.91
CA LYS A 32 36.10 15.56 -42.10
C LYS A 32 36.12 14.17 -41.47
N THR A 33 36.27 13.18 -42.35
CA THR A 33 37.06 11.94 -42.27
C THR A 33 37.00 11.03 -41.02
N ALA A 34 36.57 9.83 -41.30
CA ALA A 34 36.57 8.61 -40.53
C ALA A 34 37.74 8.34 -39.59
N LYS A 35 37.43 7.87 -38.39
CA LYS A 35 38.26 6.90 -37.68
C LYS A 35 37.38 5.93 -36.92
N THR A 36 37.46 4.67 -37.31
CA THR A 36 36.89 3.51 -36.70
C THR A 36 37.16 3.51 -35.19
N THR A 37 36.14 3.78 -34.38
CA THR A 37 36.23 3.57 -32.94
C THR A 37 35.43 2.36 -32.59
N LYS A 38 36.10 1.35 -32.04
CA LYS A 38 35.54 0.12 -31.49
C LYS A 38 34.34 0.47 -30.61
N SER A 39 33.23 -0.15 -30.92
CA SER A 39 32.02 -0.17 -30.07
C SER A 39 32.44 -0.58 -28.67
N ALA A 40 32.51 0.34 -27.75
CA ALA A 40 32.55 0.06 -26.34
C ALA A 40 31.17 -0.51 -25.99
N LYS A 41 31.11 -1.81 -25.73
CA LYS A 41 30.00 -2.47 -25.14
C LYS A 41 29.76 -1.79 -23.80
N SER A 42 28.80 -0.88 -23.73
CA SER A 42 28.30 -0.32 -22.48
C SER A 42 27.77 -1.48 -21.66
N GLU A 43 28.54 -1.93 -20.71
CA GLU A 43 28.02 -2.80 -19.65
C GLU A 43 26.97 -1.98 -18.93
N LYS A 44 25.70 -2.25 -19.21
CA LYS A 44 24.58 -1.74 -18.44
C LYS A 44 24.77 -2.31 -17.03
N LYS A 45 25.31 -1.50 -16.11
CA LYS A 45 25.36 -1.86 -14.69
C LYS A 45 23.93 -2.15 -14.30
N GLU A 46 23.63 -3.42 -14.04
CA GLU A 46 22.32 -3.85 -13.60
C GLU A 46 22.06 -3.14 -12.27
N GLU A 47 21.10 -2.24 -12.24
CA GLU A 47 20.78 -1.47 -11.05
C GLU A 47 20.20 -2.46 -10.02
N THR A 48 20.87 -2.58 -8.88
CA THR A 48 20.45 -3.52 -7.83
C THR A 48 19.06 -3.14 -7.34
N ARG A 49 18.13 -4.07 -7.37
CA ARG A 49 16.74 -3.84 -6.91
C ARG A 49 16.71 -3.49 -5.43
N ASN A 50 16.01 -2.42 -5.08
CA ASN A 50 15.76 -2.00 -3.70
C ASN A 50 14.36 -1.41 -3.57
N GLY A 51 13.66 -1.70 -2.45
CA GLY A 51 12.31 -1.23 -2.19
C GLY A 51 11.21 -2.13 -2.80
N PHE A 52 9.98 -1.66 -2.74
CA PHE A 52 8.79 -2.41 -3.17
C PHE A 52 8.62 -2.33 -4.69
N GLN A 53 8.96 -3.40 -5.40
CA GLN A 53 9.07 -3.44 -6.85
C GLN A 53 8.36 -4.66 -7.46
N LEU A 54 7.91 -4.51 -8.71
CA LEU A 54 7.34 -5.57 -9.52
C LEU A 54 8.46 -6.51 -10.01
N ASP A 55 8.27 -7.81 -9.87
CA ASP A 55 9.07 -8.79 -10.57
C ASP A 55 8.48 -9.04 -11.96
N ASP A 56 9.19 -8.62 -13.00
CA ASP A 56 8.75 -8.73 -14.39
C ASP A 56 8.61 -10.19 -14.87
N LYS A 57 9.23 -11.14 -14.17
CA LYS A 57 9.16 -12.56 -14.54
C LYS A 57 7.94 -13.25 -13.96
N THR A 58 7.58 -12.91 -12.72
CA THR A 58 6.44 -13.51 -12.01
C THR A 58 5.18 -12.67 -12.09
N GLY A 59 5.31 -11.34 -12.29
CA GLY A 59 4.22 -10.37 -12.22
C GLY A 59 3.78 -10.11 -10.78
N GLU A 60 4.60 -10.47 -9.80
CA GLU A 60 4.32 -10.28 -8.38
C GLU A 60 5.12 -9.08 -7.82
N TRP A 61 4.60 -8.47 -6.78
CA TRP A 61 5.26 -7.37 -6.08
C TRP A 61 5.98 -7.88 -4.84
N HIS A 62 7.29 -7.52 -4.74
CA HIS A 62 8.13 -7.90 -3.62
C HIS A 62 8.90 -6.71 -3.06
N MET A 63 9.21 -6.78 -1.76
CA MET A 63 10.17 -5.89 -1.15
C MET A 63 11.58 -6.44 -1.38
N TYR A 64 12.46 -5.65 -2.00
CA TYR A 64 13.84 -6.00 -2.29
C TYR A 64 14.82 -5.21 -1.44
N VAL A 65 15.88 -5.86 -1.02
CA VAL A 65 17.09 -5.26 -0.44
C VAL A 65 18.28 -5.89 -1.14
N ASP A 66 19.14 -5.05 -1.70
CA ASP A 66 20.36 -5.46 -2.42
C ASP A 66 20.14 -6.53 -3.51
N GLY A 67 18.99 -6.47 -4.18
CA GLY A 67 18.62 -7.36 -5.28
C GLY A 67 17.92 -8.64 -4.86
N GLU A 68 17.83 -8.93 -3.57
CA GLU A 68 17.16 -10.12 -3.02
C GLU A 68 15.81 -9.73 -2.37
N ILE A 69 14.85 -10.68 -2.36
CA ILE A 69 13.60 -10.50 -1.65
C ILE A 69 13.89 -10.43 -0.14
N ALA A 70 13.48 -9.34 0.50
CA ALA A 70 13.74 -9.05 1.92
C ALA A 70 12.86 -9.92 2.83
N LYS A 71 13.26 -11.17 3.09
CA LYS A 71 12.48 -12.14 3.87
C LYS A 71 12.29 -11.77 5.36
N ASP A 72 13.03 -10.82 5.86
CA ASP A 72 12.91 -10.23 7.20
C ASP A 72 12.09 -8.94 7.24
N TYR A 73 11.59 -8.48 6.08
CA TYR A 73 10.76 -7.27 6.01
C TYR A 73 9.29 -7.57 6.31
N TYR A 74 8.73 -6.76 7.25
CA TYR A 74 7.32 -6.72 7.62
C TYR A 74 6.87 -5.27 7.69
N GLY A 75 5.80 -4.89 6.97
CA GLY A 75 5.35 -3.51 6.98
C GLY A 75 4.18 -3.25 6.03
N ILE A 76 3.83 -1.97 5.91
CA ILE A 76 2.90 -1.48 4.90
C ILE A 76 3.66 -0.52 4.00
N ASP A 77 3.70 -0.81 2.71
CA ASP A 77 4.40 0.00 1.73
C ASP A 77 3.55 0.28 0.50
N GLN A 78 3.95 1.29 -0.28
CA GLN A 78 3.17 1.82 -1.39
C GLN A 78 3.75 1.40 -2.74
N ASN A 79 2.84 1.01 -3.65
CA ASN A 79 3.11 0.94 -5.09
C ASN A 79 2.07 1.77 -5.88
N ILE A 80 2.10 1.69 -7.21
CA ILE A 80 1.16 2.42 -8.09
C ILE A 80 -0.31 2.03 -7.90
N TYR A 81 -0.59 0.90 -7.26
CA TYR A 81 -1.96 0.39 -7.02
C TYR A 81 -2.47 0.68 -5.61
N GLY A 82 -1.63 1.22 -4.72
CA GLY A 82 -2.00 1.58 -3.36
C GLY A 82 -0.99 1.14 -2.31
N TRP A 83 -1.45 1.09 -1.06
CA TRP A 83 -0.66 0.68 0.10
C TRP A 83 -0.98 -0.76 0.45
N TRP A 84 0.07 -1.58 0.64
CA TRP A 84 -0.06 -3.03 0.80
C TRP A 84 0.70 -3.54 2.01
N ARG A 85 0.10 -4.50 2.70
CA ARG A 85 0.76 -5.26 3.75
C ARG A 85 1.79 -6.20 3.15
N ILE A 86 3.00 -6.12 3.63
CA ILE A 86 4.12 -6.96 3.21
C ILE A 86 4.58 -7.79 4.39
N GLU A 87 4.73 -9.08 4.19
CA GLU A 87 5.26 -10.03 5.14
C GLU A 87 6.31 -10.90 4.48
N GLN A 88 7.48 -10.98 5.10
CA GLN A 88 8.62 -11.74 4.57
C GLN A 88 8.96 -11.34 3.12
N GLY A 89 8.81 -10.04 2.82
CA GLY A 89 9.08 -9.48 1.51
C GLY A 89 7.99 -9.67 0.46
N ASP A 90 6.92 -10.42 0.73
CA ASP A 90 5.82 -10.70 -0.17
C ASP A 90 4.54 -9.98 0.27
N VAL A 91 3.61 -9.66 -0.67
CA VAL A 91 2.32 -9.08 -0.31
C VAL A 91 1.45 -10.10 0.41
N ASN A 92 0.99 -9.76 1.61
CA ASN A 92 0.03 -10.59 2.36
C ASN A 92 -1.41 -10.15 2.02
N PHE A 93 -2.05 -10.87 1.10
CA PHE A 93 -3.44 -10.61 0.69
C PHE A 93 -4.50 -11.05 1.71
N ASP A 94 -4.14 -11.78 2.75
CA ASP A 94 -5.09 -12.30 3.74
C ASP A 94 -5.30 -11.34 4.92
N SER A 95 -4.48 -10.28 5.03
CA SER A 95 -4.59 -9.34 6.14
C SER A 95 -5.87 -8.49 6.06
N MET A 96 -6.66 -8.52 7.15
CA MET A 96 -7.94 -7.82 7.30
C MET A 96 -7.97 -6.92 8.54
N SER A 97 -6.91 -6.87 9.32
CA SER A 97 -6.78 -6.16 10.60
C SER A 97 -6.52 -4.66 10.44
N VAL A 98 -6.34 -4.00 11.56
CA VAL A 98 -5.74 -2.65 11.61
C VAL A 98 -4.28 -2.81 11.97
N GLU A 99 -3.39 -2.30 11.13
CA GLU A 99 -1.95 -2.46 11.29
C GLU A 99 -1.19 -1.15 11.16
N ALA A 100 -0.02 -1.08 11.80
CA ALA A 100 0.79 0.13 11.85
C ALA A 100 1.89 0.17 10.77
N ASN A 101 2.20 1.40 10.36
CA ASN A 101 3.48 1.75 9.74
C ASN A 101 3.99 3.08 10.36
N PRO A 102 5.14 3.63 9.93
CA PRO A 102 5.65 4.89 10.48
C PRO A 102 4.73 6.10 10.33
N TYR A 103 3.70 6.03 9.48
CA TYR A 103 2.77 7.13 9.20
C TYR A 103 1.44 7.01 9.95
N GLY A 104 1.13 5.85 10.55
CA GLY A 104 -0.10 5.65 11.29
C GLY A 104 -0.59 4.21 11.35
N TRP A 105 -1.85 4.07 11.79
CA TRP A 105 -2.56 2.81 11.87
C TRP A 105 -3.62 2.74 10.78
N TRP A 106 -3.61 1.67 9.99
CA TRP A 106 -4.36 1.54 8.76
C TRP A 106 -5.23 0.30 8.76
N LYS A 107 -6.50 0.46 8.39
CA LYS A 107 -7.42 -0.66 8.17
C LYS A 107 -7.08 -1.34 6.84
N LEU A 108 -6.84 -2.64 6.91
CA LEU A 108 -6.55 -3.47 5.74
C LEU A 108 -7.77 -4.27 5.32
N ASN A 109 -7.90 -4.47 4.02
CA ASN A 109 -8.90 -5.31 3.38
C ASN A 109 -8.23 -6.11 2.26
N GLY A 110 -8.03 -7.41 2.48
CA GLY A 110 -7.29 -8.24 1.54
C GLY A 110 -5.85 -7.77 1.33
N GLY A 111 -5.18 -7.36 2.41
CA GLY A 111 -3.79 -6.88 2.39
C GLY A 111 -3.60 -5.45 1.89
N LYS A 112 -4.64 -4.81 1.36
CA LYS A 112 -4.60 -3.42 0.89
C LYS A 112 -5.20 -2.48 1.93
N VAL A 113 -4.61 -1.29 2.10
CA VAL A 113 -5.23 -0.24 2.92
C VAL A 113 -6.54 0.19 2.30
N ASP A 114 -7.61 0.12 3.09
CA ASP A 114 -8.97 0.49 2.70
C ASP A 114 -9.27 1.92 3.18
N PHE A 115 -8.98 2.91 2.34
CA PHE A 115 -9.21 4.32 2.65
C PHE A 115 -10.69 4.71 2.67
N ASP A 116 -11.59 3.87 2.17
CA ASP A 116 -13.04 4.11 2.18
C ASP A 116 -13.70 3.58 3.47
N TYR A 117 -12.97 2.79 4.26
CA TYR A 117 -13.50 2.19 5.48
C TYR A 117 -13.75 3.23 6.56
N THR A 118 -14.98 3.21 7.12
CA THR A 118 -15.36 3.93 8.35
C THR A 118 -16.19 3.01 9.21
N GLY A 119 -15.78 2.82 10.47
CA GLY A 119 -16.42 1.91 11.40
C GLY A 119 -15.49 1.43 12.51
N LEU A 120 -15.94 0.41 13.24
CA LEU A 120 -15.13 -0.25 14.25
C LEU A 120 -14.27 -1.35 13.63
N ALA A 121 -13.00 -1.39 14.00
CA ALA A 121 -12.08 -2.42 13.52
C ALA A 121 -11.16 -2.91 14.64
N GLU A 122 -10.86 -4.20 14.61
CA GLU A 122 -10.03 -4.86 15.61
C GLU A 122 -8.56 -4.92 15.16
N CYS A 123 -7.66 -4.79 16.14
CA CYS A 123 -6.25 -5.15 16.04
C CYS A 123 -5.81 -5.86 17.32
N GLU A 124 -4.52 -6.21 17.43
CA GLU A 124 -3.94 -6.86 18.62
C GLU A 124 -4.10 -6.07 19.93
N TYR A 125 -4.35 -4.74 19.84
CA TYR A 125 -4.53 -3.84 20.99
C TYR A 125 -6.00 -3.56 21.31
N GLY A 126 -6.96 -4.21 20.62
CA GLY A 126 -8.39 -4.07 20.85
C GLY A 126 -9.15 -3.46 19.67
N TRP A 127 -10.34 -2.92 19.97
CA TRP A 127 -11.25 -2.34 18.98
C TRP A 127 -11.15 -0.83 18.91
N TRP A 128 -11.03 -0.31 17.69
CA TRP A 128 -10.79 1.10 17.42
C TRP A 128 -11.78 1.67 16.42
N TYR A 129 -12.10 2.94 16.59
CA TYR A 129 -12.89 3.68 15.61
C TYR A 129 -11.97 4.20 14.50
N VAL A 130 -12.25 3.74 13.30
CA VAL A 130 -11.52 4.05 12.07
C VAL A 130 -12.38 4.95 11.19
N VAL A 131 -11.79 5.97 10.60
CA VAL A 131 -12.42 6.88 9.62
C VAL A 131 -11.47 7.06 8.45
N GLY A 132 -11.96 6.81 7.22
CA GLY A 132 -11.12 6.93 6.02
C GLY A 132 -9.88 6.02 6.08
N GLY A 133 -10.05 4.81 6.60
CA GLY A 133 -9.01 3.79 6.68
C GLY A 133 -7.98 3.97 7.78
N THR A 134 -8.05 5.03 8.61
CA THR A 134 -7.10 5.29 9.71
C THR A 134 -7.81 5.44 11.05
N ILE A 135 -7.11 5.14 12.17
CA ILE A 135 -7.67 5.37 13.50
C ILE A 135 -7.95 6.87 13.68
N ASN A 136 -9.19 7.22 14.03
CA ASN A 136 -9.61 8.59 14.29
C ASN A 136 -9.33 8.98 15.74
N TYR A 137 -8.07 9.23 16.06
CA TYR A 137 -7.65 9.58 17.42
C TYR A 137 -8.40 10.79 17.98
N GLY A 138 -8.80 10.67 19.27
CA GLY A 138 -9.52 11.72 19.99
C GLY A 138 -11.03 11.71 19.81
N TYR A 139 -11.61 10.81 19.04
CA TYR A 139 -13.06 10.66 18.98
C TYR A 139 -13.59 10.04 20.28
N THR A 140 -14.62 10.67 20.84
CA THR A 140 -15.36 10.15 22.00
C THR A 140 -16.86 10.32 21.73
N GLY A 141 -17.62 9.22 21.82
CA GLY A 141 -19.06 9.21 21.53
C GLY A 141 -19.57 7.83 21.15
N LEU A 142 -20.79 7.80 20.63
CA LEU A 142 -21.41 6.58 20.13
C LEU A 142 -21.01 6.29 18.68
N VAL A 143 -20.70 5.03 18.41
CA VAL A 143 -20.48 4.52 17.06
C VAL A 143 -21.40 3.33 16.84
N TYR A 144 -22.12 3.34 15.71
CA TYR A 144 -22.93 2.22 15.29
C TYR A 144 -22.13 1.27 14.41
N ASP A 145 -22.12 0.01 14.76
CA ASP A 145 -21.62 -1.08 13.93
C ASP A 145 -22.76 -1.96 13.45
N SER A 146 -22.79 -2.30 12.15
CA SER A 146 -23.89 -3.06 11.54
C SER A 146 -24.04 -4.48 12.08
N ASN A 147 -22.98 -5.08 12.62
CA ASN A 147 -22.97 -6.45 13.12
C ASN A 147 -23.20 -6.51 14.64
N TYR A 148 -22.73 -5.47 15.36
CA TYR A 148 -22.66 -5.49 16.83
C TYR A 148 -23.49 -4.42 17.49
N GLY A 149 -24.12 -3.50 16.74
CA GLY A 149 -24.96 -2.43 17.27
C GLY A 149 -24.19 -1.20 17.75
N TRP A 150 -24.69 -0.51 18.78
CA TRP A 150 -24.12 0.71 19.31
C TRP A 150 -23.02 0.46 20.35
N TRP A 151 -21.90 1.18 20.18
CA TRP A 151 -20.76 1.11 21.07
C TRP A 151 -20.33 2.49 21.55
N TYR A 152 -19.98 2.59 22.82
CA TYR A 152 -19.35 3.80 23.35
C TYR A 152 -17.84 3.70 23.12
N VAL A 153 -17.32 4.71 22.45
CA VAL A 153 -15.92 4.87 22.12
C VAL A 153 -15.36 6.05 22.89
N GLU A 154 -14.22 5.87 23.53
CA GLU A 154 -13.50 6.89 24.27
C GLU A 154 -12.05 6.97 23.75
N ASN A 155 -11.64 8.16 23.32
CA ASN A 155 -10.33 8.36 22.67
C ASN A 155 -10.08 7.35 21.53
N SER A 156 -11.11 7.09 20.74
CA SER A 156 -11.13 6.17 19.60
C SER A 156 -11.11 4.67 19.92
N ALA A 157 -10.93 4.26 21.15
CA ALA A 157 -11.02 2.86 21.59
C ALA A 157 -12.41 2.56 22.13
N ILE A 158 -12.93 1.32 21.91
CA ILE A 158 -14.16 0.88 22.56
C ILE A 158 -13.94 0.82 24.08
N ASN A 159 -14.81 1.52 24.83
CA ASN A 159 -14.85 1.42 26.29
C ASN A 159 -15.89 0.38 26.72
N PHE A 160 -15.45 -0.87 26.91
CA PHE A 160 -16.31 -1.96 27.36
C PHE A 160 -16.81 -1.81 28.80
N GLY A 161 -16.21 -0.94 29.61
CA GLY A 161 -16.58 -0.72 31.00
C GLY A 161 -17.52 0.47 31.20
N TYR A 162 -17.88 1.19 30.14
CA TYR A 162 -18.74 2.35 30.27
C TYR A 162 -20.16 1.96 30.71
N THR A 163 -20.65 2.66 31.72
CA THR A 163 -22.03 2.53 32.22
C THR A 163 -22.61 3.92 32.39
N GLY A 164 -23.70 4.23 31.68
CA GLY A 164 -24.34 5.55 31.76
C GLY A 164 -25.14 5.88 30.52
N LEU A 165 -25.72 7.06 30.50
CA LEU A 165 -26.39 7.61 29.33
C LEU A 165 -25.38 8.45 28.55
N VAL A 166 -25.45 8.32 27.22
CA VAL A 166 -24.67 9.15 26.29
C VAL A 166 -25.64 9.93 25.41
N TYR A 167 -25.41 11.23 25.31
CA TYR A 167 -26.15 12.05 24.36
C TYR A 167 -25.59 11.89 22.97
N ASP A 168 -26.42 11.55 22.02
CA ASP A 168 -26.13 11.55 20.59
C ASP A 168 -26.93 12.63 19.90
N SER A 169 -26.30 13.45 19.06
CA SER A 169 -26.95 14.56 18.36
C SER A 169 -28.06 14.15 17.39
N ASN A 170 -28.05 12.92 16.93
CA ASN A 170 -29.04 12.39 15.98
C ASN A 170 -30.16 11.62 16.66
N CYS A 171 -29.83 10.92 17.78
CA CYS A 171 -30.76 10.01 18.45
C CYS A 171 -31.22 10.54 19.82
N GLY A 172 -30.57 11.55 20.38
CA GLY A 172 -30.86 12.06 21.73
C GLY A 172 -30.15 11.25 22.85
N TRP A 173 -30.84 11.15 24.02
CA TRP A 173 -30.31 10.39 25.19
C TRP A 173 -30.64 8.90 25.09
#